data_d4dfb22b1e3376330ae105daf1773e6d
#
_entry.id   d4dfb22b1e3376330ae105daf1773e6d
#
_cell.length_a   1.000
_cell.length_b   1.000
_cell.length_c   1.000
_cell.angle_alpha   90.00
_cell.angle_beta   90.00
_cell.angle_gamma   90.00
#
_symmetry.space_group_name_H-M   'P 1'
#
loop_
_entity.id
_entity.type
_entity.pdbx_description
1 polymer ?
#
loop_
_entity_poly.entity_id
_entity_poly.type
_entity_poly.pdbx_seq_one_letter_code
_entity_poly.pdbx_strand_id
1 'polypeptide(L)'
;MNRDDARPLRSVVFAPGDDADALASTRASGADSMVVDLEEPETPYPESERERGRKVAREFFDSLVPGELPLVFARVQPPSTGQTLKDLRAVAGPGLAGVMLPKIQSPADVHALDALLTCTEVDFELERGQLAVYPILETAPAIRLAYEIATASPRVSHMGGALSRFGDIHQALGYRWTAEGEETLFLRSKVLVDAKAAGIRYPISGMWGGALDDLDGLRAFATGLRNLGYYGMMLGSAEHVPLVHEVFTPTADEIAYWQELDQLASEAERVGSGPIRHGDPRQGEAHVVHIAHVGSARKNLAWARDLGVL
;
A
#
# COMPACT_ATOMS: atom_id res chain seq x y z
N MET A 1 13.39 -2.43 4.56
CA MET A 1 12.21 -3.36 4.43
C MET A 1 12.16 -3.86 2.99
N ASN A 2 12.15 -5.16 2.79
CA ASN A 2 12.02 -5.78 1.47
C ASN A 2 10.61 -6.37 1.29
N ARG A 3 10.36 -7.00 0.14
CA ARG A 3 9.06 -7.59 -0.21
C ARG A 3 8.59 -8.67 0.78
N ASP A 4 9.51 -9.49 1.28
CA ASP A 4 9.18 -10.62 2.14
C ASP A 4 8.84 -10.17 3.57
N ASP A 5 9.39 -9.03 3.99
CA ASP A 5 9.17 -8.42 5.31
C ASP A 5 8.04 -7.37 5.29
N ALA A 6 7.35 -7.20 4.15
CA ALA A 6 6.29 -6.22 4.02
C ALA A 6 5.12 -6.54 4.96
N ARG A 7 4.68 -5.51 5.73
CA ARG A 7 3.51 -5.59 6.60
C ARG A 7 2.24 -5.20 5.83
N PRO A 8 1.07 -5.72 6.22
CA PRO A 8 -0.19 -5.22 5.68
C PRO A 8 -0.41 -3.77 6.12
N LEU A 9 -0.85 -2.93 5.18
CA LEU A 9 -1.19 -1.52 5.42
C LEU A 9 -2.64 -1.31 5.01
N ARG A 10 -3.54 -1.29 6.00
CA ARG A 10 -4.98 -1.05 5.75
C ARG A 10 -5.21 0.37 5.27
N SER A 11 -4.44 1.31 5.82
CA SER A 11 -4.53 2.74 5.52
C SER A 11 -3.17 3.34 5.20
N VAL A 12 -3.11 4.14 4.12
CA VAL A 12 -1.95 4.92 3.71
C VAL A 12 -2.39 6.36 3.56
N VAL A 13 -2.10 7.22 4.55
CA VAL A 13 -2.58 8.61 4.61
C VAL A 13 -1.52 9.56 4.11
N PHE A 14 -1.89 10.48 3.21
CA PHE A 14 -0.99 11.52 2.72
C PHE A 14 -1.04 12.77 3.59
N ALA A 15 0.13 13.37 3.82
CA ALA A 15 0.26 14.66 4.48
C ALA A 15 1.28 15.53 3.74
N PRO A 16 0.99 16.83 3.51
CA PRO A 16 1.93 17.76 2.88
C PRO A 16 3.25 17.80 3.63
N GLY A 17 4.38 17.67 2.92
CA GLY A 17 5.71 17.61 3.53
C GLY A 17 6.20 18.96 4.06
N ASP A 18 5.51 20.05 3.75
CA ASP A 18 5.82 21.42 4.18
C ASP A 18 4.89 21.95 5.29
N ASP A 19 3.99 21.10 5.80
CA ASP A 19 3.02 21.43 6.86
C ASP A 19 3.26 20.58 8.12
N ALA A 20 3.95 21.16 9.10
CA ALA A 20 4.30 20.47 10.36
C ALA A 20 3.08 20.02 11.16
N ASP A 21 1.98 20.78 11.15
CA ASP A 21 0.76 20.46 11.89
C ASP A 21 0.02 19.29 11.22
N ALA A 22 -0.06 19.29 9.89
CA ALA A 22 -0.61 18.18 9.12
C ALA A 22 0.20 16.90 9.33
N LEU A 23 1.52 16.97 9.34
CA LEU A 23 2.40 15.83 9.61
C LEU A 23 2.17 15.26 11.01
N ALA A 24 2.13 16.12 12.03
CA ALA A 24 1.89 15.72 13.42
C ALA A 24 0.49 15.09 13.60
N SER A 25 -0.55 15.71 13.03
CA SER A 25 -1.92 15.20 13.07
C SER A 25 -2.05 13.84 12.37
N THR A 26 -1.45 13.70 11.19
CA THR A 26 -1.48 12.42 10.44
C THR A 26 -0.73 11.33 11.19
N ARG A 27 0.43 11.62 11.80
CA ARG A 27 1.15 10.66 12.65
C ARG A 27 0.29 10.17 13.82
N ALA A 28 -0.53 11.05 14.40
CA ALA A 28 -1.40 10.72 15.55
C ALA A 28 -2.73 10.05 15.15
N SER A 29 -3.03 9.87 13.87
CA SER A 29 -4.32 9.39 13.36
C SER A 29 -4.62 7.90 13.63
N GLY A 30 -3.61 7.13 14.02
CA GLY A 30 -3.71 5.67 14.12
C GLY A 30 -3.62 4.92 12.79
N ALA A 31 -3.23 5.59 11.70
CA ALA A 31 -3.00 4.95 10.41
C ALA A 31 -1.89 3.90 10.49
N ASP A 32 -1.96 2.86 9.64
CA ASP A 32 -0.87 1.88 9.54
C ASP A 32 0.35 2.48 8.82
N SER A 33 0.12 3.41 7.90
CA SER A 33 1.18 4.12 7.19
C SER A 33 0.79 5.55 6.86
N MET A 34 1.78 6.42 6.80
CA MET A 34 1.65 7.77 6.28
C MET A 34 2.70 8.06 5.19
N VAL A 35 2.38 8.99 4.33
CA VAL A 35 3.25 9.49 3.28
C VAL A 35 3.50 10.97 3.51
N VAL A 36 4.76 11.33 3.73
CA VAL A 36 5.23 12.73 3.71
C VAL A 36 5.38 13.11 2.25
N ASP A 37 4.55 14.02 1.80
CA ASP A 37 4.42 14.34 0.38
C ASP A 37 5.30 15.54 -0.01
N LEU A 38 6.35 15.27 -0.78
CA LEU A 38 7.22 16.30 -1.38
C LEU A 38 6.96 16.45 -2.88
N GLU A 39 5.98 15.75 -3.45
CA GLU A 39 5.65 15.92 -4.85
C GLU A 39 5.04 17.29 -5.11
N GLU A 40 5.54 17.93 -6.16
CA GLU A 40 5.07 19.26 -6.56
C GLU A 40 3.84 19.16 -7.45
N PRO A 41 2.98 20.21 -7.44
CA PRO A 41 1.94 20.35 -8.44
C PRO A 41 2.55 20.55 -9.84
N GLU A 42 1.73 20.55 -10.88
CA GLU A 42 2.19 20.75 -12.26
C GLU A 42 2.99 22.06 -12.46
N THR A 43 2.66 23.09 -11.67
CA THR A 43 3.46 24.32 -11.64
C THR A 43 4.57 24.16 -10.59
N PRO A 44 5.84 24.04 -11.01
CA PRO A 44 6.94 23.82 -10.09
C PRO A 44 7.08 24.95 -9.07
N TYR A 45 7.36 24.58 -7.83
CA TYR A 45 7.66 25.56 -6.78
C TYR A 45 8.99 26.29 -7.04
N PRO A 46 9.13 27.55 -6.59
CA PRO A 46 10.43 28.19 -6.47
C PRO A 46 11.36 27.36 -5.58
N GLU A 47 12.68 27.39 -5.86
CA GLU A 47 13.65 26.59 -5.08
C GLU A 47 13.59 26.90 -3.57
N SER A 48 13.32 28.17 -3.22
CA SER A 48 13.16 28.58 -1.81
C SER A 48 12.00 27.88 -1.09
N GLU A 49 10.92 27.61 -1.79
CA GLU A 49 9.78 26.85 -1.22
C GLU A 49 10.11 25.37 -1.09
N ARG A 50 10.79 24.81 -2.08
CA ARG A 50 11.30 23.43 -2.00
C ARG A 50 12.23 23.23 -0.81
N GLU A 51 13.18 24.17 -0.62
CA GLU A 51 14.12 24.13 0.51
C GLU A 51 13.38 24.23 1.85
N ARG A 52 12.35 25.09 1.93
CA ARG A 52 11.52 25.22 3.12
C ARG A 52 10.77 23.90 3.42
N GLY A 53 10.14 23.30 2.41
CA GLY A 53 9.43 22.02 2.56
C GLY A 53 10.38 20.90 2.98
N ARG A 54 11.56 20.80 2.34
CA ARG A 54 12.60 19.84 2.72
C ARG A 54 13.07 20.01 4.17
N LYS A 55 13.16 21.25 4.64
CA LYS A 55 13.53 21.52 6.04
C LYS A 55 12.47 21.04 7.00
N VAL A 56 11.19 21.34 6.76
CA VAL A 56 10.08 20.85 7.58
C VAL A 56 10.05 19.32 7.60
N ALA A 57 10.16 18.69 6.42
CA ALA A 57 10.25 17.24 6.31
C ALA A 57 11.43 16.67 7.11
N ARG A 58 12.63 17.30 7.01
CA ARG A 58 13.81 16.86 7.76
C ARG A 58 13.56 16.87 9.27
N GLU A 59 13.02 17.97 9.81
CA GLU A 59 12.69 18.11 11.23
C GLU A 59 11.70 17.01 11.67
N PHE A 60 10.72 16.69 10.83
CA PHE A 60 9.78 15.61 11.09
C PHE A 60 10.49 14.23 11.10
N PHE A 61 11.29 13.91 10.07
CA PHE A 61 11.99 12.62 10.00
C PHE A 61 13.01 12.43 11.13
N ASP A 62 13.65 13.49 11.61
CA ASP A 62 14.55 13.46 12.76
C ASP A 62 13.82 13.12 14.08
N SER A 63 12.50 13.34 14.14
CA SER A 63 11.66 13.03 15.28
C SER A 63 11.13 11.58 15.30
N LEU A 64 11.36 10.80 14.24
CA LEU A 64 10.82 9.45 14.11
C LEU A 64 11.65 8.43 14.88
N VAL A 65 10.95 7.48 15.50
CA VAL A 65 11.54 6.32 16.13
C VAL A 65 11.42 5.10 15.19
N PRO A 66 12.52 4.43 14.86
CA PRO A 66 12.47 3.28 13.96
C PRO A 66 11.52 2.18 14.45
N GLY A 67 10.70 1.67 13.56
CA GLY A 67 9.77 0.56 13.82
C GLY A 67 8.46 0.92 14.51
N GLU A 68 8.26 2.18 14.91
CA GLU A 68 6.96 2.66 15.39
C GLU A 68 5.96 2.85 14.24
N LEU A 69 4.67 2.73 14.55
CA LEU A 69 3.58 3.09 13.63
C LEU A 69 3.22 4.57 13.77
N PRO A 70 2.72 5.17 12.70
CA PRO A 70 2.61 4.63 11.34
C PRO A 70 3.98 4.39 10.68
N LEU A 71 4.06 3.43 9.76
CA LEU A 71 5.23 3.35 8.88
C LEU A 71 5.27 4.59 8.00
N VAL A 72 6.40 5.29 7.98
CA VAL A 72 6.52 6.56 7.26
C VAL A 72 7.27 6.37 5.95
N PHE A 73 6.57 6.65 4.85
CA PHE A 73 7.14 6.77 3.51
C PHE A 73 7.29 8.26 3.14
N ALA A 74 8.20 8.57 2.23
CA ALA A 74 8.27 9.88 1.60
C ALA A 74 7.92 9.75 0.12
N ARG A 75 6.95 10.55 -0.38
CA ARG A 75 6.77 10.70 -1.82
C ARG A 75 7.71 11.79 -2.30
N VAL A 76 8.70 11.38 -3.11
CA VAL A 76 9.74 12.26 -3.64
C VAL A 76 9.45 12.59 -5.09
N GLN A 77 10.11 13.63 -5.60
CA GLN A 77 10.07 13.93 -7.03
C GLN A 77 10.67 12.77 -7.85
N PRO A 78 10.08 12.40 -9.01
CA PRO A 78 10.61 11.32 -9.83
C PRO A 78 12.02 11.62 -10.36
N PRO A 79 12.85 10.61 -10.65
CA PRO A 79 14.24 10.78 -11.09
C PRO A 79 14.41 11.70 -12.30
N SER A 80 13.42 11.73 -13.20
CA SER A 80 13.43 12.59 -14.39
C SER A 80 13.49 14.10 -14.09
N THR A 81 13.10 14.52 -12.88
CA THR A 81 13.12 15.94 -12.47
C THR A 81 14.50 16.41 -12.01
N GLY A 82 15.41 15.49 -11.68
CA GLY A 82 16.71 15.80 -11.06
C GLY A 82 16.62 16.29 -9.60
N GLN A 83 15.42 16.31 -8.99
CA GLN A 83 15.22 16.74 -7.60
C GLN A 83 15.29 15.59 -6.59
N THR A 84 15.10 14.35 -7.04
CA THR A 84 14.99 13.15 -6.20
C THR A 84 16.10 13.03 -5.15
N LEU A 85 17.37 13.27 -5.55
CA LEU A 85 18.49 13.15 -4.61
C LEU A 85 18.46 14.22 -3.50
N LYS A 86 17.97 15.43 -3.81
CA LYS A 86 17.80 16.48 -2.80
C LYS A 86 16.69 16.10 -1.81
N ASP A 87 15.58 15.54 -2.31
CA ASP A 87 14.48 15.07 -1.49
C ASP A 87 14.94 13.91 -0.60
N LEU A 88 15.63 12.93 -1.17
CA LEU A 88 16.17 11.80 -0.40
C LEU A 88 17.06 12.25 0.76
N ARG A 89 17.94 13.23 0.52
CA ARG A 89 18.80 13.81 1.57
C ARG A 89 18.00 14.52 2.66
N ALA A 90 16.84 15.07 2.31
CA ALA A 90 15.97 15.72 3.29
C ALA A 90 15.20 14.72 4.16
N VAL A 91 14.89 13.52 3.66
CA VAL A 91 14.02 12.56 4.36
C VAL A 91 14.77 11.35 4.90
N ALA A 92 15.99 11.07 4.42
CA ALA A 92 16.74 9.88 4.81
C ALA A 92 17.06 9.86 6.30
N GLY A 93 16.82 8.71 6.91
CA GLY A 93 17.08 8.46 8.33
C GLY A 93 16.49 7.13 8.77
N PRO A 94 16.82 6.69 10.00
CA PRO A 94 16.43 5.35 10.50
C PRO A 94 14.91 5.16 10.61
N GLY A 95 14.12 6.25 10.73
CA GLY A 95 12.66 6.20 10.80
C GLY A 95 11.95 6.18 9.44
N LEU A 96 12.67 6.37 8.33
CA LEU A 96 12.11 6.26 6.99
C LEU A 96 11.94 4.79 6.58
N ALA A 97 10.71 4.35 6.34
CA ALA A 97 10.43 2.99 5.90
C ALA A 97 10.77 2.76 4.42
N GLY A 98 10.58 3.77 3.59
CA GLY A 98 10.85 3.71 2.17
C GLY A 98 10.36 4.94 1.41
N VAL A 99 10.43 4.84 0.10
CA VAL A 99 10.12 5.95 -0.82
C VAL A 99 8.97 5.56 -1.73
N MET A 100 7.97 6.41 -1.78
CA MET A 100 6.89 6.31 -2.74
C MET A 100 7.31 7.00 -4.04
N LEU A 101 7.26 6.25 -5.14
CA LEU A 101 7.69 6.71 -6.46
C LEU A 101 6.48 7.04 -7.33
N PRO A 102 6.22 8.34 -7.61
CA PRO A 102 5.12 8.77 -8.46
C PRO A 102 5.50 8.75 -9.95
N LYS A 103 4.50 8.89 -10.81
CA LYS A 103 4.61 9.18 -12.25
C LYS A 103 5.53 8.23 -13.03
N ILE A 104 5.60 6.96 -12.60
CA ILE A 104 6.41 5.92 -13.22
C ILE A 104 5.97 5.70 -14.66
N GLN A 105 6.93 5.55 -15.57
CA GLN A 105 6.70 5.23 -16.97
C GLN A 105 7.18 3.81 -17.32
N SER A 106 8.18 3.31 -16.60
CA SER A 106 8.82 2.02 -16.90
C SER A 106 9.60 1.45 -15.71
N PRO A 107 10.05 0.18 -15.77
CA PRO A 107 10.97 -0.39 -14.78
C PRO A 107 12.29 0.39 -14.60
N ALA A 108 12.70 1.16 -15.61
CA ALA A 108 13.92 1.96 -15.54
C ALA A 108 13.85 3.05 -14.45
N ASP A 109 12.64 3.57 -14.15
CA ASP A 109 12.45 4.57 -13.09
C ASP A 109 12.69 3.93 -11.71
N VAL A 110 12.28 2.67 -11.53
CA VAL A 110 12.57 1.91 -10.30
C VAL A 110 14.06 1.63 -10.16
N HIS A 111 14.74 1.23 -11.24
CA HIS A 111 16.19 1.02 -11.22
C HIS A 111 16.97 2.30 -10.91
N ALA A 112 16.56 3.43 -11.47
CA ALA A 112 17.16 4.72 -11.17
C ALA A 112 17.00 5.10 -9.70
N LEU A 113 15.81 4.93 -9.13
CA LEU A 113 15.56 5.17 -7.72
C LEU A 113 16.36 4.20 -6.83
N ASP A 114 16.41 2.90 -7.16
CA ASP A 114 17.15 1.90 -6.38
C ASP A 114 18.65 2.27 -6.28
N ALA A 115 19.26 2.73 -7.36
CA ALA A 115 20.64 3.21 -7.35
C ALA A 115 20.81 4.43 -6.43
N LEU A 116 19.88 5.39 -6.48
CA LEU A 116 19.90 6.57 -5.61
C LEU A 116 19.70 6.18 -4.13
N LEU A 117 18.81 5.25 -3.83
CA LEU A 117 18.59 4.75 -2.48
C LEU A 117 19.84 4.05 -1.93
N THR A 118 20.52 3.26 -2.76
CA THR A 118 21.77 2.61 -2.35
C THR A 118 22.85 3.62 -1.96
N CYS A 119 23.01 4.71 -2.74
CA CYS A 119 23.92 5.80 -2.39
C CYS A 119 23.47 6.52 -1.10
N THR A 120 22.18 6.79 -0.98
CA THR A 120 21.60 7.46 0.20
C THR A 120 21.79 6.63 1.47
N GLU A 121 21.59 5.32 1.42
CA GLU A 121 21.82 4.43 2.55
C GLU A 121 23.27 4.47 3.02
N VAL A 122 24.23 4.54 2.10
CA VAL A 122 25.65 4.69 2.45
C VAL A 122 25.94 6.06 3.06
N ASP A 123 25.42 7.14 2.46
CA ASP A 123 25.64 8.53 2.92
C ASP A 123 25.09 8.75 4.35
N PHE A 124 23.99 8.05 4.71
CA PHE A 124 23.29 8.17 6.01
C PHE A 124 23.56 7.00 6.97
N GLU A 125 24.54 6.16 6.69
CA GLU A 125 24.93 5.00 7.52
C GLU A 125 23.74 4.05 7.82
N LEU A 126 22.81 3.91 6.86
CA LEU A 126 21.69 2.98 6.95
C LEU A 126 22.10 1.59 6.42
N GLU A 127 21.38 0.56 6.84
CA GLU A 127 21.59 -0.78 6.30
C GLU A 127 21.21 -0.83 4.81
N ARG A 128 22.08 -1.45 3.99
CA ARG A 128 21.81 -1.58 2.55
C ARG A 128 20.57 -2.42 2.29
N GLY A 129 19.65 -1.86 1.53
CA GLY A 129 18.35 -2.48 1.26
C GLY A 129 17.28 -2.18 2.32
N GLN A 130 17.58 -1.33 3.30
CA GLN A 130 16.63 -0.95 4.35
C GLN A 130 15.45 -0.16 3.78
N LEU A 131 15.72 0.78 2.86
CA LEU A 131 14.69 1.65 2.29
C LEU A 131 13.90 0.90 1.22
N ALA A 132 12.60 0.79 1.43
CA ALA A 132 11.68 0.20 0.47
C ALA A 132 11.34 1.14 -0.69
N VAL A 133 10.85 0.56 -1.78
CA VAL A 133 10.24 1.29 -2.90
C VAL A 133 8.74 0.95 -2.93
N TYR A 134 7.92 1.99 -3.02
CA TYR A 134 6.48 1.89 -3.17
C TYR A 134 6.05 2.61 -4.46
N PRO A 135 5.97 1.91 -5.60
CA PRO A 135 5.50 2.49 -6.85
C PRO A 135 4.03 2.87 -6.80
N ILE A 136 3.68 4.09 -7.25
CA ILE A 136 2.30 4.48 -7.53
C ILE A 136 2.03 4.28 -9.02
N LEU A 137 1.05 3.44 -9.34
CA LEU A 137 0.66 3.15 -10.72
C LEU A 137 -0.43 4.13 -11.16
N GLU A 138 -0.01 5.29 -11.61
CA GLU A 138 -0.89 6.42 -11.96
C GLU A 138 -0.70 6.94 -13.39
N THR A 139 0.02 6.19 -14.22
CA THR A 139 0.17 6.47 -15.66
C THR A 139 -0.28 5.27 -16.49
N ALA A 140 -0.69 5.49 -17.73
CA ALA A 140 -1.09 4.42 -18.63
C ALA A 140 0.07 3.41 -18.89
N PRO A 141 1.33 3.84 -19.11
CA PRO A 141 2.46 2.93 -19.17
C PRO A 141 2.68 2.14 -17.88
N ALA A 142 2.54 2.75 -16.70
CA ALA A 142 2.70 2.05 -15.42
C ALA A 142 1.65 0.95 -15.23
N ILE A 143 0.40 1.21 -15.57
CA ILE A 143 -0.67 0.18 -15.53
C ILE A 143 -0.33 -0.97 -16.50
N ARG A 144 0.16 -0.65 -17.70
CA ARG A 144 0.54 -1.68 -18.66
C ARG A 144 1.69 -2.55 -18.19
N LEU A 145 2.69 -1.96 -17.55
CA LEU A 145 3.95 -2.58 -17.11
C LEU A 145 3.98 -2.90 -15.61
N ALA A 146 2.82 -3.08 -14.98
CA ALA A 146 2.73 -3.22 -13.53
C ALA A 146 3.55 -4.40 -12.98
N TYR A 147 3.55 -5.55 -13.67
CA TYR A 147 4.35 -6.71 -13.28
C TYR A 147 5.87 -6.43 -13.38
N GLU A 148 6.31 -5.85 -14.49
CA GLU A 148 7.71 -5.52 -14.74
C GLU A 148 8.22 -4.48 -13.75
N ILE A 149 7.40 -3.48 -13.42
CA ILE A 149 7.69 -2.47 -12.40
C ILE A 149 7.82 -3.13 -11.02
N ALA A 150 6.87 -4.00 -10.66
CA ALA A 150 6.89 -4.69 -9.39
C ALA A 150 8.12 -5.61 -9.22
N THR A 151 8.63 -6.18 -10.31
CA THR A 151 9.78 -7.10 -10.29
C THR A 151 11.12 -6.41 -10.54
N ALA A 152 11.14 -5.11 -10.84
CA ALA A 152 12.35 -4.36 -11.19
C ALA A 152 13.37 -4.27 -10.05
N SER A 153 12.94 -4.34 -8.79
CA SER A 153 13.83 -4.36 -7.63
C SER A 153 13.23 -5.18 -6.49
N PRO A 154 14.04 -5.90 -5.70
CA PRO A 154 13.60 -6.55 -4.47
C PRO A 154 13.11 -5.55 -3.41
N ARG A 155 13.46 -4.27 -3.51
CA ARG A 155 12.98 -3.20 -2.63
C ARG A 155 11.51 -2.87 -2.84
N VAL A 156 10.88 -3.29 -3.95
CA VAL A 156 9.43 -3.06 -4.17
C VAL A 156 8.65 -3.93 -3.19
N SER A 157 8.30 -3.33 -2.06
CA SER A 157 7.60 -4.00 -0.94
C SER A 157 6.09 -3.89 -1.04
N HIS A 158 5.60 -2.74 -1.45
CA HIS A 158 4.19 -2.44 -1.67
C HIS A 158 4.00 -1.89 -3.07
N MET A 159 2.79 -1.96 -3.58
CA MET A 159 2.41 -1.37 -4.85
C MET A 159 0.94 -0.98 -4.80
N GLY A 160 0.60 0.18 -5.35
CA GLY A 160 -0.77 0.67 -5.35
C GLY A 160 -1.04 1.69 -6.44
N GLY A 161 -2.21 2.33 -6.38
CA GLY A 161 -2.68 3.29 -7.37
C GLY A 161 -3.82 2.74 -8.21
N ALA A 162 -3.80 2.99 -9.52
CA ALA A 162 -4.80 2.57 -10.52
C ALA A 162 -6.19 3.20 -10.34
N LEU A 163 -6.36 4.13 -9.42
CA LEU A 163 -7.64 4.78 -9.15
C LEU A 163 -7.46 6.12 -8.45
N SER A 164 -8.05 7.16 -9.01
CA SER A 164 -8.30 8.44 -8.37
C SER A 164 -9.37 9.20 -9.16
N ARG A 165 -10.05 10.19 -8.55
CA ARG A 165 -11.03 11.00 -9.26
C ARG A 165 -10.41 12.18 -10.02
N PHE A 166 -9.39 12.81 -9.44
CA PHE A 166 -8.76 14.03 -9.98
C PHE A 166 -7.24 13.91 -10.10
N GLY A 167 -6.67 12.72 -9.94
CA GLY A 167 -5.24 12.50 -10.02
C GLY A 167 -4.76 12.11 -11.41
N ASP A 168 -3.47 11.82 -11.50
CA ASP A 168 -2.76 11.57 -12.75
C ASP A 168 -3.35 10.42 -13.59
N ILE A 169 -3.80 9.32 -12.96
CA ILE A 169 -4.42 8.20 -13.69
C ILE A 169 -5.76 8.59 -14.32
N HIS A 170 -6.54 9.45 -13.67
CA HIS A 170 -7.78 9.98 -14.24
C HIS A 170 -7.48 10.86 -15.46
N GLN A 171 -6.49 11.74 -15.34
CA GLN A 171 -6.01 12.57 -16.45
C GLN A 171 -5.46 11.71 -17.60
N ALA A 172 -4.65 10.71 -17.29
CA ALA A 172 -4.01 9.85 -18.29
C ALA A 172 -5.00 9.03 -19.13
N LEU A 173 -6.12 8.62 -18.57
CA LEU A 173 -7.08 7.72 -19.21
C LEU A 173 -8.40 8.41 -19.61
N GLY A 174 -8.74 9.53 -18.98
CA GLY A 174 -9.93 10.33 -19.30
C GLY A 174 -11.26 9.66 -18.96
N TYR A 175 -11.28 8.71 -18.01
CA TYR A 175 -12.53 8.07 -17.59
C TYR A 175 -13.42 9.04 -16.80
N ARG A 176 -14.71 8.77 -16.79
CA ARG A 176 -15.67 9.48 -15.92
C ARG A 176 -15.81 8.70 -14.62
N TRP A 177 -15.33 9.27 -13.52
CA TRP A 177 -15.38 8.63 -12.21
C TRP A 177 -16.82 8.40 -11.72
N THR A 178 -17.09 7.22 -11.16
CA THR A 178 -18.34 6.85 -10.50
C THR A 178 -18.04 6.23 -9.12
N ALA A 179 -18.98 6.29 -8.20
CA ALA A 179 -18.84 5.69 -6.87
C ALA A 179 -18.78 4.16 -6.93
N GLU A 180 -19.42 3.56 -7.91
CA GLU A 180 -19.43 2.12 -8.20
C GLU A 180 -18.08 1.65 -8.75
N GLY A 181 -17.32 2.52 -9.42
CA GLY A 181 -15.97 2.27 -9.90
C GLY A 181 -15.87 1.23 -11.01
N GLU A 182 -16.95 1.01 -11.79
CA GLU A 182 -16.95 0.05 -12.90
C GLU A 182 -15.91 0.44 -13.98
N GLU A 183 -15.77 1.74 -14.24
CA GLU A 183 -14.82 2.30 -15.21
C GLU A 183 -13.36 2.01 -14.89
N THR A 184 -13.05 1.73 -13.62
CA THR A 184 -11.70 1.44 -13.13
C THR A 184 -11.52 -0.03 -12.74
N LEU A 185 -12.53 -0.88 -12.86
CA LEU A 185 -12.48 -2.29 -12.44
C LEU A 185 -11.34 -3.05 -13.14
N PHE A 186 -11.19 -2.87 -14.45
CA PHE A 186 -10.10 -3.50 -15.20
C PHE A 186 -8.72 -3.06 -14.68
N LEU A 187 -8.53 -1.78 -14.41
CA LEU A 187 -7.26 -1.25 -13.92
C LEU A 187 -6.90 -1.86 -12.56
N ARG A 188 -7.85 -1.86 -11.64
CA ARG A 188 -7.71 -2.45 -10.31
C ARG A 188 -7.44 -3.94 -10.38
N SER A 189 -8.19 -4.68 -11.20
CA SER A 189 -8.02 -6.13 -11.37
C SER A 189 -6.65 -6.45 -11.96
N LYS A 190 -6.20 -5.71 -12.98
CA LYS A 190 -4.89 -5.91 -13.60
C LYS A 190 -3.76 -5.66 -12.61
N VAL A 191 -3.79 -4.51 -11.92
CA VAL A 191 -2.75 -4.17 -10.93
C VAL A 191 -2.70 -5.19 -9.81
N LEU A 192 -3.85 -5.68 -9.33
CA LEU A 192 -3.91 -6.72 -8.31
C LEU A 192 -3.28 -8.03 -8.78
N VAL A 193 -3.62 -8.49 -9.99
CA VAL A 193 -3.06 -9.73 -10.55
C VAL A 193 -1.56 -9.61 -10.74
N ASP A 194 -1.08 -8.52 -11.32
CA ASP A 194 0.34 -8.27 -11.55
C ASP A 194 1.13 -8.17 -10.24
N ALA A 195 0.58 -7.47 -9.24
CA ALA A 195 1.17 -7.39 -7.91
C ALA A 195 1.31 -8.77 -7.26
N LYS A 196 0.26 -9.58 -7.30
CA LYS A 196 0.29 -10.94 -6.76
C LYS A 196 1.25 -11.86 -7.52
N ALA A 197 1.28 -11.76 -8.85
CA ALA A 197 2.22 -12.52 -9.70
C ALA A 197 3.68 -12.14 -9.40
N ALA A 198 3.94 -10.87 -9.09
CA ALA A 198 5.26 -10.37 -8.68
C ALA A 198 5.63 -10.70 -7.23
N GLY A 199 4.74 -11.32 -6.44
CA GLY A 199 4.99 -11.67 -5.05
C GLY A 199 4.71 -10.57 -4.04
N ILE A 200 4.03 -9.47 -4.42
CA ILE A 200 3.57 -8.47 -3.45
C ILE A 200 2.51 -9.09 -2.55
N ARG A 201 2.82 -9.20 -1.25
CA ARG A 201 1.96 -9.88 -0.28
C ARG A 201 0.64 -9.16 -0.05
N TYR A 202 0.69 -7.83 0.11
CA TYR A 202 -0.42 -6.97 0.53
C TYR A 202 -0.60 -5.80 -0.44
N PRO A 203 -1.18 -6.02 -1.64
CA PRO A 203 -1.50 -4.96 -2.59
C PRO A 203 -2.46 -3.95 -1.99
N ILE A 204 -2.24 -2.66 -2.31
CA ILE A 204 -3.01 -1.51 -1.81
C ILE A 204 -3.67 -0.82 -3.01
N SER A 205 -4.93 -0.42 -2.88
CA SER A 205 -5.64 0.31 -3.92
C SER A 205 -5.44 1.83 -3.83
N GLY A 206 -5.90 2.54 -4.84
CA GLY A 206 -5.92 4.01 -4.86
C GLY A 206 -6.96 4.61 -3.91
N MET A 207 -7.27 5.91 -4.13
CA MET A 207 -8.07 6.71 -3.21
C MET A 207 -9.57 6.65 -3.52
N TRP A 208 -10.39 6.82 -2.46
CA TRP A 208 -11.78 7.22 -2.58
C TRP A 208 -11.91 8.60 -3.25
N GLY A 209 -12.77 8.71 -4.25
CA GLY A 209 -12.99 9.95 -5.02
C GLY A 209 -14.31 10.66 -4.71
N GLY A 210 -15.12 10.16 -3.77
CA GLY A 210 -16.36 10.79 -3.33
C GLY A 210 -16.13 11.92 -2.32
N ALA A 211 -17.22 12.45 -1.76
CA ALA A 211 -17.14 13.46 -0.72
C ALA A 211 -16.49 12.89 0.56
N LEU A 212 -15.78 13.74 1.31
CA LEU A 212 -15.07 13.30 2.52
C LEU A 212 -16.03 12.87 3.63
N ASP A 213 -17.22 13.44 3.67
CA ASP A 213 -18.29 13.13 4.63
C ASP A 213 -19.21 11.99 4.19
N ASP A 214 -19.06 11.47 2.97
CA ASP A 214 -19.80 10.30 2.48
C ASP A 214 -19.17 8.99 2.98
N LEU A 215 -19.38 8.70 4.25
CA LEU A 215 -18.83 7.51 4.90
C LEU A 215 -19.50 6.21 4.42
N ASP A 216 -20.75 6.25 4.00
CA ASP A 216 -21.44 5.08 3.45
C ASP A 216 -20.88 4.71 2.07
N GLY A 217 -20.65 5.69 1.20
CA GLY A 217 -19.98 5.50 -0.08
C GLY A 217 -18.55 5.00 0.08
N LEU A 218 -17.78 5.58 1.01
CA LEU A 218 -16.44 5.10 1.34
C LEU A 218 -16.46 3.64 1.81
N ARG A 219 -17.39 3.26 2.69
CA ARG A 219 -17.54 1.89 3.21
C ARG A 219 -17.83 0.91 2.07
N ALA A 220 -18.79 1.24 1.22
CA ALA A 220 -19.16 0.41 0.07
C ALA A 220 -17.97 0.21 -0.87
N PHE A 221 -17.25 1.29 -1.17
CA PHE A 221 -16.06 1.27 -2.00
C PHE A 221 -14.92 0.44 -1.40
N ALA A 222 -14.57 0.66 -0.13
CA ALA A 222 -13.53 -0.09 0.58
C ALA A 222 -13.89 -1.59 0.67
N THR A 223 -15.17 -1.92 0.92
CA THR A 223 -15.65 -3.30 0.91
C THR A 223 -15.49 -3.94 -0.46
N GLY A 224 -15.80 -3.21 -1.54
CA GLY A 224 -15.58 -3.66 -2.91
C GLY A 224 -14.10 -3.96 -3.19
N LEU A 225 -13.19 -3.12 -2.71
CA LEU A 225 -11.74 -3.34 -2.83
C LEU A 225 -11.29 -4.59 -2.06
N ARG A 226 -11.75 -4.77 -0.82
CA ARG A 226 -11.46 -5.97 -0.04
C ARG A 226 -11.98 -7.24 -0.71
N ASN A 227 -13.20 -7.20 -1.24
CA ASN A 227 -13.81 -8.33 -1.98
C ASN A 227 -13.03 -8.65 -3.26
N LEU A 228 -12.43 -7.67 -3.91
CA LEU A 228 -11.56 -7.86 -5.07
C LEU A 228 -10.22 -8.53 -4.68
N GLY A 229 -9.75 -8.37 -3.44
CA GLY A 229 -8.53 -8.98 -2.91
C GLY A 229 -7.43 -8.00 -2.50
N TYR A 230 -7.74 -6.71 -2.38
CA TYR A 230 -6.85 -5.72 -1.79
C TYR A 230 -6.83 -5.81 -0.26
N TYR A 231 -5.74 -5.34 0.35
CA TYR A 231 -5.50 -5.39 1.79
C TYR A 231 -5.56 -4.02 2.46
N GLY A 232 -5.75 -2.97 1.68
CA GLY A 232 -5.85 -1.60 2.13
C GLY A 232 -6.03 -0.63 0.97
N MET A 233 -6.07 0.65 1.30
CA MET A 233 -6.22 1.73 0.34
C MET A 233 -5.49 3.01 0.77
N MET A 234 -5.23 3.88 -0.20
CA MET A 234 -4.72 5.23 0.04
C MET A 234 -5.86 6.14 0.50
N LEU A 235 -5.56 7.08 1.39
CA LEU A 235 -6.52 8.00 2.00
C LEU A 235 -6.06 9.45 1.86
N GLY A 236 -6.99 10.30 1.42
CA GLY A 236 -6.81 11.75 1.41
C GLY A 236 -7.18 12.42 2.73
N SER A 237 -7.77 11.69 3.69
CA SER A 237 -8.12 12.20 5.03
C SER A 237 -7.82 11.17 6.11
N ALA A 238 -7.24 11.63 7.21
CA ALA A 238 -7.01 10.82 8.40
C ALA A 238 -8.32 10.39 9.09
N GLU A 239 -9.40 11.12 8.92
CA GLU A 239 -10.72 10.83 9.50
C GLU A 239 -11.31 9.50 8.95
N HIS A 240 -10.87 9.06 7.78
CA HIS A 240 -11.30 7.80 7.17
C HIS A 240 -10.62 6.56 7.77
N VAL A 241 -9.55 6.72 8.55
CA VAL A 241 -8.75 5.61 9.11
C VAL A 241 -9.59 4.61 9.90
N PRO A 242 -10.45 5.01 10.85
CA PRO A 242 -11.21 4.04 11.64
C PRO A 242 -12.14 3.17 10.79
N LEU A 243 -12.84 3.76 9.82
CA LEU A 243 -13.74 3.05 8.92
C LEU A 243 -12.97 2.06 8.02
N VAL A 244 -11.86 2.49 7.47
CA VAL A 244 -11.03 1.66 6.59
C VAL A 244 -10.39 0.52 7.37
N HIS A 245 -9.96 0.76 8.61
CA HIS A 245 -9.46 -0.29 9.50
C HIS A 245 -10.54 -1.32 9.81
N GLU A 246 -11.78 -0.89 10.10
CA GLU A 246 -12.90 -1.82 10.29
C GLU A 246 -13.11 -2.72 9.07
N VAL A 247 -13.11 -2.13 7.85
CA VAL A 247 -13.33 -2.88 6.61
C VAL A 247 -12.19 -3.85 6.31
N PHE A 248 -10.93 -3.44 6.44
CA PHE A 248 -9.77 -4.27 6.07
C PHE A 248 -9.20 -5.12 7.22
N THR A 249 -9.85 -5.16 8.38
CA THR A 249 -9.47 -6.09 9.45
C THR A 249 -10.32 -7.36 9.36
N PRO A 250 -9.72 -8.56 9.42
CA PRO A 250 -10.48 -9.80 9.53
C PRO A 250 -11.37 -9.83 10.77
N THR A 251 -12.62 -10.27 10.62
CA THR A 251 -13.52 -10.46 11.74
C THR A 251 -13.16 -11.72 12.55
N ALA A 252 -13.62 -11.77 13.81
CA ALA A 252 -13.44 -12.97 14.64
C ALA A 252 -14.02 -14.22 13.99
N ASP A 253 -15.19 -14.10 13.33
CA ASP A 253 -15.83 -15.22 12.64
C ASP A 253 -15.03 -15.69 11.42
N GLU A 254 -14.43 -14.78 10.67
CA GLU A 254 -13.54 -15.12 9.55
C GLU A 254 -12.29 -15.86 10.05
N ILE A 255 -11.69 -15.38 11.12
CA ILE A 255 -10.51 -16.02 11.73
C ILE A 255 -10.87 -17.42 12.24
N ALA A 256 -11.98 -17.57 12.96
CA ALA A 256 -12.45 -18.86 13.47
C ALA A 256 -12.70 -19.87 12.33
N TYR A 257 -13.33 -19.41 11.24
CA TYR A 257 -13.56 -20.24 10.06
C TYR A 257 -12.25 -20.71 9.41
N TRP A 258 -11.25 -19.82 9.25
CA TRP A 258 -9.96 -20.21 8.69
C TRP A 258 -9.16 -21.14 9.60
N GLN A 259 -9.24 -20.96 10.91
CA GLN A 259 -8.63 -21.87 11.90
C GLN A 259 -9.23 -23.27 11.82
N GLU A 260 -10.55 -23.36 11.72
CA GLU A 260 -11.26 -24.63 11.58
C GLU A 260 -10.84 -25.38 10.30
N LEU A 261 -10.77 -24.68 9.16
CA LEU A 261 -10.29 -25.26 7.90
C LEU A 261 -8.85 -25.78 8.00
N ASP A 262 -7.95 -25.03 8.62
CA ASP A 262 -6.56 -25.45 8.80
C ASP A 262 -6.43 -26.64 9.75
N GLN A 263 -7.21 -26.67 10.82
CA GLN A 263 -7.26 -27.78 11.77
C GLN A 263 -7.78 -29.07 11.11
N LEU A 264 -8.89 -29.00 10.36
CA LEU A 264 -9.45 -30.14 9.63
C LEU A 264 -8.45 -30.69 8.60
N ALA A 265 -7.74 -29.80 7.90
CA ALA A 265 -6.73 -30.22 6.94
C ALA A 265 -5.53 -30.91 7.62
N SER A 266 -5.04 -30.34 8.71
CA SER A 266 -3.92 -30.91 9.50
C SER A 266 -4.27 -32.28 10.07
N GLU A 267 -5.50 -32.46 10.55
CA GLU A 267 -5.98 -33.77 11.04
C GLU A 267 -6.08 -34.79 9.90
N ALA A 268 -6.60 -34.40 8.72
CA ALA A 268 -6.69 -35.28 7.55
C ALA A 268 -5.29 -35.68 7.04
N GLU A 269 -4.34 -34.76 7.02
CA GLU A 269 -2.95 -35.05 6.67
C GLU A 269 -2.33 -36.07 7.66
N ARG A 270 -2.61 -35.92 8.96
CA ARG A 270 -2.09 -36.80 10.02
C ARG A 270 -2.61 -38.23 9.93
N VAL A 271 -3.91 -38.42 9.60
CA VAL A 271 -4.53 -39.74 9.57
C VAL A 271 -4.55 -40.38 8.17
N GLY A 272 -4.09 -39.67 7.14
CA GLY A 272 -4.10 -40.13 5.75
C GLY A 272 -5.52 -40.35 5.21
N SER A 273 -6.51 -39.58 5.69
CA SER A 273 -7.92 -39.77 5.33
C SER A 273 -8.29 -38.96 4.06
N GLY A 274 -9.39 -39.40 3.43
CA GLY A 274 -9.93 -38.83 2.18
C GLY A 274 -10.56 -37.44 2.35
N PRO A 275 -11.50 -37.04 1.45
CA PRO A 275 -11.97 -35.66 1.37
C PRO A 275 -12.65 -35.19 2.67
N ILE A 276 -12.24 -34.00 3.13
CA ILE A 276 -12.80 -33.31 4.29
C ILE A 276 -14.12 -32.66 3.86
N ARG A 277 -15.13 -32.71 4.73
CA ARG A 277 -16.38 -31.96 4.55
C ARG A 277 -16.52 -30.93 5.65
N HIS A 278 -16.88 -29.73 5.27
CA HIS A 278 -17.16 -28.63 6.19
C HIS A 278 -18.35 -27.82 5.69
N GLY A 279 -19.18 -27.34 6.59
CA GLY A 279 -20.25 -26.40 6.26
C GLY A 279 -19.72 -24.97 6.21
N ASP A 280 -20.09 -24.19 5.19
CA ASP A 280 -19.84 -22.76 5.18
C ASP A 280 -20.87 -22.07 6.09
N PRO A 281 -20.45 -21.44 7.21
CA PRO A 281 -21.36 -20.74 8.11
C PRO A 281 -22.14 -19.61 7.43
N ARG A 282 -21.62 -19.08 6.32
CA ARG A 282 -22.26 -18.01 5.56
C ARG A 282 -23.27 -18.52 4.53
N GLN A 283 -23.15 -19.77 4.10
CA GLN A 283 -23.99 -20.36 3.04
C GLN A 283 -24.93 -21.44 3.56
N GLY A 284 -24.72 -21.91 4.79
CA GLY A 284 -25.58 -22.93 5.44
C GLY A 284 -25.48 -24.32 4.81
N GLU A 285 -24.53 -24.56 3.89
CA GLU A 285 -24.39 -25.84 3.18
C GLU A 285 -23.03 -26.48 3.47
N ALA A 286 -23.03 -27.78 3.70
CA ALA A 286 -21.81 -28.55 3.85
C ALA A 286 -21.15 -28.77 2.47
N HIS A 287 -19.91 -28.37 2.31
CA HIS A 287 -19.16 -28.54 1.07
C HIS A 287 -17.86 -29.34 1.29
N VAL A 288 -17.31 -29.86 0.21
CA VAL A 288 -16.00 -30.53 0.23
C VAL A 288 -14.91 -29.48 0.33
N VAL A 289 -14.04 -29.62 1.34
CA VAL A 289 -12.88 -28.76 1.50
C VAL A 289 -11.78 -29.23 0.55
N HIS A 290 -11.47 -28.41 -0.43
CA HIS A 290 -10.37 -28.65 -1.35
C HIS A 290 -9.08 -28.01 -0.84
N ILE A 291 -7.93 -28.47 -1.32
CA ILE A 291 -6.61 -27.94 -0.97
C ILE A 291 -6.49 -26.42 -1.19
N ALA A 292 -7.22 -25.89 -2.18
CA ALA A 292 -7.29 -24.46 -2.45
C ALA A 292 -7.95 -23.67 -1.30
N HIS A 293 -9.00 -24.22 -0.67
CA HIS A 293 -9.65 -23.60 0.50
C HIS A 293 -8.68 -23.52 1.68
N VAL A 294 -7.95 -24.61 1.94
CA VAL A 294 -6.94 -24.68 3.01
C VAL A 294 -5.80 -23.68 2.73
N GLY A 295 -5.32 -23.64 1.49
CA GLY A 295 -4.28 -22.68 1.08
C GLY A 295 -4.72 -21.23 1.27
N SER A 296 -5.99 -20.91 0.97
CA SER A 296 -6.56 -19.58 1.20
C SER A 296 -6.70 -19.28 2.69
N ALA A 297 -7.18 -20.24 3.50
CA ALA A 297 -7.29 -20.08 4.95
C ALA A 297 -5.92 -19.82 5.59
N ARG A 298 -4.90 -20.58 5.25
CA ARG A 298 -3.51 -20.40 5.75
C ARG A 298 -2.94 -19.02 5.39
N LYS A 299 -3.17 -18.52 4.16
CA LYS A 299 -2.77 -17.16 3.76
C LYS A 299 -3.50 -16.09 4.57
N ASN A 300 -4.79 -16.24 4.80
CA ASN A 300 -5.58 -15.30 5.56
C ASN A 300 -5.22 -15.30 7.06
N LEU A 301 -4.91 -16.47 7.63
CA LEU A 301 -4.38 -16.57 8.99
C LEU A 301 -3.00 -15.90 9.12
N ALA A 302 -2.13 -16.03 8.12
CA ALA A 302 -0.86 -15.30 8.09
C ALA A 302 -1.09 -13.79 8.06
N TRP A 303 -2.02 -13.31 7.23
CA TRP A 303 -2.42 -11.91 7.21
C TRP A 303 -2.95 -11.42 8.56
N ALA A 304 -3.83 -12.19 9.23
CA ALA A 304 -4.35 -11.84 10.56
C ALA A 304 -3.23 -11.74 11.61
N ARG A 305 -2.23 -12.64 11.56
CA ARG A 305 -1.03 -12.57 12.42
C ARG A 305 -0.19 -11.33 12.12
N ASP A 306 0.06 -11.03 10.84
CA ASP A 306 0.86 -9.88 10.43
C ASP A 306 0.18 -8.54 10.79
N LEU A 307 -1.16 -8.52 10.94
CA LEU A 307 -1.92 -7.42 11.50
C LEU A 307 -1.93 -7.37 13.04
N GLY A 308 -1.52 -8.43 13.72
CA GLY A 308 -1.56 -8.52 15.18
C GLY A 308 -2.97 -8.72 15.75
N VAL A 309 -3.90 -9.30 14.97
CA VAL A 309 -5.29 -9.60 15.39
C VAL A 309 -5.53 -11.10 15.63
N LEU A 310 -4.49 -11.90 15.49
CA LEU A 310 -4.43 -13.34 15.79
C LEU A 310 -3.15 -13.69 16.55
#